data_59cd549d6e36525ceca345bd1c5dcbd1
#
_entry.id   59cd549d6e36525ceca345bd1c5dcbd1
#
_cell.length_a   1.000
_cell.length_b   1.000
_cell.length_c   1.000
_cell.angle_alpha   90.00
_cell.angle_beta   90.00
_cell.angle_gamma   90.00
#
_symmetry.space_group_name_H-M   'P 1'
#
loop_
_entity.id
_entity.type
_entity.pdbx_description
1 polymer ?
#
loop_
_entity_poly.entity_id
_entity_poly.type
_entity_poly.pdbx_seq_one_letter_code
_entity_poly.pdbx_strand_id
1 'polypeptide(L)'
;PIPFGFDVKRSDFDLPNNVFILGCFSRIEKILPNIFDIWMSILKKHTDSYLALCINSNTVKDNIKEYCQENEFNFNRIIFLNPIKHMENLKRMSTFDLYLDTYPYNGHTGISDSLFQSCVPTISFTGNSFASRVSFSLLKTLNLSNLITFNEKEYFDKIDYFCSNHDELKMIRDYLVDYKSKNLNRMKSFTQNFENIMLQLIEEKHKSEINIKST
;
A
#
# COMPACT_ATOMS: atom_id res chain seq x y z
N PRO A 1 -14.29 15.45 6.71
CA PRO A 1 -14.36 14.49 5.61
C PRO A 1 -13.34 14.88 4.55
N ILE A 2 -12.46 13.95 4.18
CA ILE A 2 -11.52 14.15 3.07
C ILE A 2 -12.35 14.10 1.78
N PRO A 3 -12.20 15.04 0.82
CA PRO A 3 -12.94 15.02 -0.43
C PRO A 3 -12.81 13.69 -1.18
N PHE A 4 -13.82 13.29 -1.95
CA PHE A 4 -13.89 12.00 -2.63
C PHE A 4 -12.81 11.77 -3.68
N GLY A 5 -12.24 12.81 -4.23
CA GLY A 5 -11.09 12.76 -5.12
C GLY A 5 -10.23 13.97 -4.83
N PHE A 6 -8.95 13.86 -5.12
CA PHE A 6 -8.07 15.01 -5.10
C PHE A 6 -8.00 15.56 -6.53
N ASP A 7 -8.35 16.83 -6.69
CA ASP A 7 -8.11 17.55 -7.95
C ASP A 7 -6.64 18.04 -7.95
N VAL A 8 -5.74 17.11 -8.28
CA VAL A 8 -4.28 17.34 -8.29
C VAL A 8 -3.66 16.69 -9.51
N LYS A 9 -2.54 17.25 -9.97
CA LYS A 9 -1.75 16.75 -11.09
C LYS A 9 -0.37 16.31 -10.61
N ARG A 10 0.30 15.47 -11.37
CA ARG A 10 1.69 15.05 -11.13
C ARG A 10 2.64 16.25 -11.07
N SER A 11 2.41 17.26 -11.91
CA SER A 11 3.18 18.51 -11.91
C SER A 11 3.14 19.26 -10.58
N ASP A 12 2.11 19.09 -9.76
CA ASP A 12 1.99 19.73 -8.43
C ASP A 12 3.00 19.17 -7.43
N PHE A 13 3.63 18.04 -7.77
CA PHE A 13 4.58 17.29 -6.94
C PHE A 13 5.91 17.00 -7.66
N ASP A 14 6.22 17.71 -8.71
CA ASP A 14 7.43 17.52 -9.54
C ASP A 14 7.57 16.08 -10.08
N LEU A 15 6.44 15.42 -10.31
CA LEU A 15 6.39 14.06 -10.87
C LEU A 15 6.26 14.10 -12.39
N PRO A 16 6.92 13.17 -13.12
CA PRO A 16 6.85 13.12 -14.57
C PRO A 16 5.44 12.75 -15.05
N ASN A 17 5.01 13.41 -16.14
CA ASN A 17 3.78 13.08 -16.86
C ASN A 17 4.04 11.98 -17.90
N ASN A 18 2.98 11.29 -18.33
CA ASN A 18 3.02 10.30 -19.41
C ASN A 18 3.99 9.10 -19.15
N VAL A 19 4.14 8.73 -17.89
CA VAL A 19 4.90 7.56 -17.44
C VAL A 19 4.07 6.76 -16.46
N PHE A 20 4.41 5.49 -16.25
CA PHE A 20 3.78 4.66 -15.23
C PHE A 20 4.53 4.80 -13.89
N ILE A 21 3.85 5.23 -12.83
CA ILE A 21 4.48 5.45 -11.53
C ILE A 21 4.08 4.36 -10.54
N LEU A 22 5.07 3.55 -10.17
CA LEU A 22 5.03 2.65 -9.03
C LEU A 22 5.40 3.42 -7.76
N GLY A 23 4.61 3.37 -6.71
CA GLY A 23 4.89 4.09 -5.46
C GLY A 23 5.13 3.16 -4.29
N CYS A 24 6.12 3.46 -3.44
CA CYS A 24 6.28 2.84 -2.14
C CYS A 24 6.78 3.86 -1.11
N PHE A 25 5.95 4.16 -0.11
CA PHE A 25 6.29 5.10 0.97
C PHE A 25 6.53 4.40 2.31
N SER A 26 6.84 3.10 2.26
CA SER A 26 7.34 2.38 3.42
C SER A 26 8.72 2.92 3.84
N ARG A 27 9.05 2.77 5.12
CA ARG A 27 10.39 3.06 5.61
C ARG A 27 11.41 2.18 4.89
N ILE A 28 12.60 2.71 4.63
CA ILE A 28 13.64 2.01 3.89
C ILE A 28 14.03 0.67 4.53
N GLU A 29 13.98 0.58 5.86
CA GLU A 29 14.31 -0.64 6.60
C GLU A 29 13.34 -1.80 6.33
N LYS A 30 12.19 -1.53 5.71
CA LYS A 30 11.22 -2.54 5.27
C LYS A 30 11.46 -3.03 3.84
N ILE A 31 12.29 -2.33 3.08
CA ILE A 31 12.58 -2.66 1.69
C ILE A 31 13.82 -3.56 1.67
N LEU A 32 13.59 -4.87 1.63
CA LEU A 32 14.68 -5.84 1.55
C LEU A 32 15.26 -5.90 0.12
N PRO A 33 16.53 -6.30 -0.03
CA PRO A 33 17.17 -6.39 -1.34
C PRO A 33 16.39 -7.20 -2.36
N ASN A 34 15.89 -8.39 -2.01
CA ASN A 34 15.10 -9.24 -2.92
C ASN A 34 13.80 -8.58 -3.40
N ILE A 35 13.14 -7.78 -2.56
CA ILE A 35 11.95 -7.00 -2.95
C ILE A 35 12.35 -5.86 -3.88
N PHE A 36 13.45 -5.18 -3.57
CA PHE A 36 13.99 -4.12 -4.42
C PHE A 36 14.40 -4.66 -5.80
N ASP A 37 15.02 -5.84 -5.87
CA ASP A 37 15.39 -6.51 -7.13
C ASP A 37 14.19 -6.83 -8.01
N ILE A 38 13.07 -7.23 -7.40
CA ILE A 38 11.82 -7.43 -8.12
C ILE A 38 11.38 -6.10 -8.76
N TRP A 39 11.38 -5.00 -8.01
CA TRP A 39 10.99 -3.69 -8.54
C TRP A 39 11.92 -3.21 -9.65
N MET A 40 13.24 -3.41 -9.50
CA MET A 40 14.22 -3.05 -10.53
C MET A 40 14.05 -3.91 -11.79
N SER A 41 13.73 -5.20 -11.64
CA SER A 41 13.43 -6.09 -12.77
C SER A 41 12.16 -5.65 -13.52
N ILE A 42 11.14 -5.18 -12.82
CA ILE A 42 9.96 -4.56 -13.42
C ILE A 42 10.34 -3.30 -14.20
N LEU A 43 11.11 -2.40 -13.61
CA LEU A 43 11.57 -1.20 -14.31
C LEU A 43 12.44 -1.54 -15.54
N LYS A 44 13.25 -2.61 -15.49
CA LYS A 44 14.04 -3.06 -16.63
C LYS A 44 13.16 -3.54 -17.78
N LYS A 45 12.05 -4.21 -17.47
CA LYS A 45 11.09 -4.73 -18.46
C LYS A 45 10.17 -3.62 -19.00
N HIS A 46 9.69 -2.71 -18.16
CA HIS A 46 8.77 -1.62 -18.52
C HIS A 46 9.52 -0.30 -18.54
N THR A 47 9.98 0.10 -19.73
CA THR A 47 10.91 1.22 -19.92
C THR A 47 10.30 2.61 -19.67
N ASP A 48 8.99 2.70 -19.64
CA ASP A 48 8.18 3.90 -19.32
C ASP A 48 7.77 4.00 -17.84
N SER A 49 8.19 3.02 -17.02
CA SER A 49 7.84 2.96 -15.60
C SER A 49 8.91 3.59 -14.71
N TYR A 50 8.47 4.21 -13.62
CA TYR A 50 9.31 4.84 -12.59
C TYR A 50 8.90 4.35 -11.21
N LEU A 51 9.87 4.28 -10.28
CA LEU A 51 9.64 3.94 -8.87
C LEU A 51 9.77 5.20 -8.01
N ALA A 52 8.70 5.61 -7.33
CA ALA A 52 8.70 6.73 -6.40
C ALA A 52 8.85 6.23 -4.95
N LEU A 53 9.91 6.70 -4.28
CA LEU A 53 10.24 6.36 -2.89
C LEU A 53 10.27 7.63 -2.03
N CYS A 54 9.72 7.56 -0.81
CA CYS A 54 9.79 8.67 0.14
C CYS A 54 11.06 8.59 0.99
N ILE A 55 12.17 9.13 0.47
CA ILE A 55 13.51 9.08 1.08
C ILE A 55 14.17 10.45 0.99
N ASN A 56 14.57 11.01 2.15
CA ASN A 56 15.27 12.29 2.23
C ASN A 56 16.75 12.16 2.67
N SER A 57 17.20 10.97 3.09
CA SER A 57 18.59 10.72 3.49
C SER A 57 19.50 10.59 2.27
N ASN A 58 20.52 11.44 2.16
CA ASN A 58 21.50 11.35 1.08
C ASN A 58 22.30 10.04 1.14
N THR A 59 22.70 9.60 2.33
CA THR A 59 23.39 8.31 2.52
C THR A 59 22.59 7.15 1.95
N VAL A 60 21.27 7.12 2.19
CA VAL A 60 20.40 6.07 1.65
C VAL A 60 20.31 6.17 0.13
N LYS A 61 20.21 7.38 -0.42
CA LYS A 61 20.18 7.58 -1.89
C LYS A 61 21.49 7.13 -2.54
N ASP A 62 22.62 7.43 -1.90
CA ASP A 62 23.95 7.02 -2.38
C ASP A 62 24.11 5.49 -2.35
N ASN A 63 23.67 4.82 -1.27
CA ASN A 63 23.68 3.37 -1.17
C ASN A 63 22.78 2.71 -2.25
N ILE A 64 21.59 3.27 -2.50
CA ILE A 64 20.72 2.78 -3.56
C ILE A 64 21.37 2.99 -4.94
N LYS A 65 22.04 4.11 -5.15
CA LYS A 65 22.76 4.38 -6.39
C LYS A 65 23.89 3.38 -6.62
N GLU A 66 24.71 3.13 -5.60
CA GLU A 66 25.78 2.13 -5.64
C GLU A 66 25.22 0.74 -5.95
N TYR A 67 24.18 0.32 -5.23
CA TYR A 67 23.49 -0.95 -5.48
C TYR A 67 22.97 -1.08 -6.92
N CYS A 68 22.37 0.00 -7.45
CA CYS A 68 21.90 0.03 -8.84
C CYS A 68 23.08 -0.12 -9.83
N GLN A 69 24.22 0.51 -9.56
CA GLN A 69 25.40 0.40 -10.42
C GLN A 69 25.98 -1.02 -10.42
N GLU A 70 26.09 -1.65 -9.24
CA GLU A 70 26.61 -3.01 -9.10
C GLU A 70 25.72 -4.07 -9.77
N ASN A 71 24.40 -3.83 -9.85
CA ASN A 71 23.41 -4.76 -10.41
C ASN A 71 22.88 -4.35 -11.80
N GLU A 72 23.53 -3.37 -12.45
CA GLU A 72 23.15 -2.87 -13.79
C GLU A 72 21.69 -2.37 -13.89
N PHE A 73 21.18 -1.77 -12.80
CA PHE A 73 19.86 -1.12 -12.77
C PHE A 73 19.94 0.37 -13.12
N ASN A 74 18.92 0.88 -13.80
CA ASN A 74 18.86 2.30 -14.15
C ASN A 74 18.37 3.16 -12.98
N PHE A 75 19.30 3.72 -12.21
CA PHE A 75 19.03 4.62 -11.08
C PHE A 75 18.18 5.84 -11.45
N ASN A 76 18.27 6.36 -12.68
CA ASN A 76 17.55 7.56 -13.10
C ASN A 76 16.02 7.36 -13.19
N ARG A 77 15.53 6.12 -13.04
CA ARG A 77 14.10 5.82 -12.98
C ARG A 77 13.58 5.65 -11.55
N ILE A 78 14.39 6.00 -10.55
CA ILE A 78 13.98 6.08 -9.15
C ILE A 78 13.77 7.55 -8.80
N ILE A 79 12.56 7.89 -8.38
CA ILE A 79 12.18 9.24 -7.95
C ILE A 79 12.24 9.29 -6.42
N PHE A 80 13.13 10.12 -5.88
CA PHE A 80 13.22 10.34 -4.44
C PHE A 80 12.39 11.55 -4.04
N LEU A 81 11.38 11.31 -3.22
CA LEU A 81 10.45 12.30 -2.73
C LEU A 81 10.74 12.61 -1.26
N ASN A 82 10.73 13.88 -0.90
CA ASN A 82 10.87 14.30 0.49
C ASN A 82 9.57 14.06 1.27
N PRO A 83 9.65 13.76 2.59
CA PRO A 83 8.49 13.79 3.47
C PRO A 83 7.80 15.16 3.45
N ILE A 84 6.48 15.15 3.36
CA ILE A 84 5.62 16.34 3.40
C ILE A 84 4.47 16.11 4.38
N LYS A 85 3.64 17.13 4.62
CA LYS A 85 2.47 17.03 5.51
C LYS A 85 1.55 15.90 5.03
N HIS A 86 0.95 15.17 5.96
CA HIS A 86 0.15 13.97 5.68
C HIS A 86 -0.91 14.19 4.59
N MET A 87 -1.70 15.27 4.67
CA MET A 87 -2.73 15.56 3.67
C MET A 87 -2.14 15.75 2.26
N GLU A 88 -1.05 16.49 2.14
CA GLU A 88 -0.35 16.68 0.86
C GLU A 88 0.27 15.37 0.36
N ASN A 89 0.72 14.52 1.29
CA ASN A 89 1.22 13.20 0.95
C ASN A 89 0.12 12.28 0.38
N LEU A 90 -1.09 12.34 0.93
CA LEU A 90 -2.24 11.60 0.38
C LEU A 90 -2.60 12.07 -1.04
N LYS A 91 -2.58 13.38 -1.27
CA LYS A 91 -2.77 13.96 -2.61
C LYS A 91 -1.70 13.48 -3.59
N ARG A 92 -0.42 13.53 -3.17
CA ARG A 92 0.71 13.05 -3.98
C ARG A 92 0.58 11.56 -4.30
N MET A 93 0.26 10.72 -3.30
CA MET A 93 0.01 9.30 -3.53
C MET A 93 -1.09 9.05 -4.54
N SER A 94 -2.17 9.83 -4.55
CA SER A 94 -3.28 9.65 -5.48
C SER A 94 -2.88 9.81 -6.95
N THR A 95 -1.71 10.39 -7.25
CA THR A 95 -1.18 10.54 -8.60
C THR A 95 -0.39 9.33 -9.11
N PHE A 96 -0.12 8.33 -8.25
CA PHE A 96 0.56 7.08 -8.65
C PHE A 96 -0.40 6.13 -9.37
N ASP A 97 0.13 5.31 -10.25
CA ASP A 97 -0.67 4.31 -10.96
C ASP A 97 -0.89 3.08 -10.12
N LEU A 98 0.16 2.59 -9.45
CA LEU A 98 0.14 1.39 -8.62
C LEU A 98 0.99 1.61 -7.36
N TYR A 99 0.51 1.14 -6.21
CA TYR A 99 1.27 1.18 -4.96
C TYR A 99 1.82 -0.21 -4.63
N LEU A 100 3.09 -0.27 -4.22
CA LEU A 100 3.80 -1.49 -3.90
C LEU A 100 3.97 -1.63 -2.38
N ASP A 101 3.53 -2.75 -1.85
CA ASP A 101 3.74 -3.08 -0.45
C ASP A 101 5.08 -3.79 -0.23
N THR A 102 5.60 -3.70 0.97
CA THR A 102 6.87 -4.31 1.39
C THR A 102 6.66 -5.66 2.07
N TYR A 103 7.68 -6.52 2.03
CA TYR A 103 7.71 -7.82 2.68
C TYR A 103 9.09 -8.04 3.35
N PRO A 104 9.16 -8.71 4.52
CA PRO A 104 8.11 -9.38 5.29
C PRO A 104 7.28 -8.46 6.20
N TYR A 105 7.56 -7.17 6.21
CA TYR A 105 6.84 -6.19 7.02
C TYR A 105 6.04 -5.25 6.11
N ASN A 106 4.73 -5.46 6.06
CA ASN A 106 3.81 -4.64 5.28
C ASN A 106 3.74 -3.18 5.74
N GLY A 107 3.29 -2.31 4.87
CA GLY A 107 3.12 -0.88 5.11
C GLY A 107 1.79 -0.52 5.79
N HIS A 108 1.50 -0.98 6.96
CA HIS A 108 0.24 -0.83 7.71
C HIS A 108 -0.56 0.45 7.42
N THR A 109 -0.24 1.57 8.07
CA THR A 109 -0.91 2.87 7.85
C THR A 109 -0.76 3.34 6.42
N GLY A 110 0.44 3.19 5.82
CA GLY A 110 0.69 3.61 4.44
C GLY A 110 -0.19 2.87 3.43
N ILE A 111 -0.47 1.57 3.64
CA ILE A 111 -1.39 0.81 2.78
C ILE A 111 -2.85 1.22 3.03
N SER A 112 -3.23 1.49 4.28
CA SER A 112 -4.54 2.07 4.57
C SER A 112 -4.73 3.42 3.87
N ASP A 113 -3.70 4.27 3.89
CA ASP A 113 -3.70 5.57 3.21
C ASP A 113 -3.78 5.43 1.69
N SER A 114 -3.04 4.49 1.09
CA SER A 114 -3.10 4.27 -0.36
C SER A 114 -4.47 3.80 -0.80
N LEU A 115 -5.04 2.80 -0.12
CA LEU A 115 -6.32 2.18 -0.50
C LEU A 115 -7.53 3.06 -0.18
N PHE A 116 -7.64 3.54 1.08
CA PHE A 116 -8.87 4.20 1.55
C PHE A 116 -8.86 5.73 1.42
N GLN A 117 -7.69 6.35 1.38
CA GLN A 117 -7.59 7.79 1.30
C GLN A 117 -7.22 8.27 -0.11
N SER A 118 -6.17 7.71 -0.68
CA SER A 118 -5.65 8.08 -1.99
C SER A 118 -6.25 7.28 -3.15
N CYS A 119 -6.99 6.22 -2.85
CA CYS A 119 -7.67 5.34 -3.81
C CYS A 119 -6.69 4.80 -4.88
N VAL A 120 -5.51 4.36 -4.47
CA VAL A 120 -4.50 3.78 -5.35
C VAL A 120 -4.53 2.26 -5.23
N PRO A 121 -4.68 1.52 -6.35
CA PRO A 121 -4.53 0.07 -6.34
C PRO A 121 -3.20 -0.33 -5.72
N THR A 122 -3.20 -1.33 -4.83
CA THR A 122 -2.02 -1.72 -4.06
C THR A 122 -1.81 -3.22 -4.16
N ILE A 123 -0.63 -3.66 -4.59
CA ILE A 123 -0.26 -5.08 -4.58
C ILE A 123 0.47 -5.39 -3.28
N SER A 124 0.07 -6.47 -2.61
CA SER A 124 0.69 -6.92 -1.36
C SER A 124 1.23 -8.33 -1.46
N PHE A 125 2.45 -8.50 -0.95
CA PHE A 125 3.04 -9.80 -0.70
C PHE A 125 2.76 -10.21 0.75
N THR A 126 2.03 -11.33 0.92
CA THR A 126 1.51 -11.80 2.20
C THR A 126 2.35 -12.96 2.74
N GLY A 127 2.64 -12.93 4.04
CA GLY A 127 3.32 -14.00 4.78
C GLY A 127 2.49 -14.54 5.95
N ASN A 128 3.16 -15.20 6.89
CA ASN A 128 2.52 -15.88 8.03
C ASN A 128 2.55 -15.08 9.34
N SER A 129 3.33 -14.00 9.42
CA SER A 129 3.39 -13.16 10.61
C SER A 129 2.28 -12.08 10.62
N PHE A 130 1.94 -11.54 11.78
CA PHE A 130 1.04 -10.40 11.89
C PHE A 130 1.49 -9.25 10.97
N ALA A 131 2.77 -8.90 11.02
CA ALA A 131 3.33 -7.77 10.26
C ALA A 131 3.22 -7.95 8.74
N SER A 132 3.19 -9.19 8.23
CA SER A 132 3.08 -9.53 6.82
C SER A 132 1.64 -9.84 6.35
N ARG A 133 0.64 -9.63 7.22
CA ARG A 133 -0.78 -9.93 6.92
C ARG A 133 -1.71 -8.74 7.03
N VAL A 134 -1.21 -7.57 7.40
CA VAL A 134 -2.06 -6.38 7.58
C VAL A 134 -2.66 -5.95 6.24
N SER A 135 -1.86 -5.86 5.20
CA SER A 135 -2.34 -5.50 3.86
C SER A 135 -3.30 -6.55 3.27
N PHE A 136 -3.04 -7.84 3.55
CA PHE A 136 -3.98 -8.92 3.24
C PHE A 136 -5.37 -8.65 3.82
N SER A 137 -5.45 -8.30 5.11
CA SER A 137 -6.71 -8.01 5.80
C SER A 137 -7.44 -6.81 5.17
N LEU A 138 -6.70 -5.75 4.83
CA LEU A 138 -7.25 -4.55 4.19
C LEU A 138 -7.81 -4.87 2.79
N LEU A 139 -7.06 -5.60 1.97
CA LEU A 139 -7.48 -6.00 0.62
C LEU A 139 -8.67 -6.96 0.65
N LYS A 140 -8.72 -7.90 1.60
CA LYS A 140 -9.88 -8.77 1.81
C LYS A 140 -11.13 -7.98 2.19
N THR A 141 -11.01 -7.00 3.06
CA THR A 141 -12.12 -6.11 3.44
C THR A 141 -12.69 -5.33 2.25
N LEU A 142 -11.83 -5.03 1.28
CA LEU A 142 -12.20 -4.35 0.04
C LEU A 142 -12.65 -5.30 -1.08
N ASN A 143 -12.70 -6.61 -0.86
CA ASN A 143 -12.95 -7.64 -1.90
C ASN A 143 -11.94 -7.59 -3.07
N LEU A 144 -10.72 -7.11 -2.83
CA LEU A 144 -9.63 -7.01 -3.80
C LEU A 144 -8.59 -8.12 -3.63
N SER A 145 -9.07 -9.37 -3.47
CA SER A 145 -8.20 -10.54 -3.26
C SER A 145 -7.25 -10.81 -4.44
N ASN A 146 -7.59 -10.35 -5.63
CA ASN A 146 -6.75 -10.45 -6.82
C ASN A 146 -5.46 -9.61 -6.76
N LEU A 147 -5.33 -8.70 -5.77
CA LEU A 147 -4.12 -7.91 -5.50
C LEU A 147 -3.22 -8.52 -4.41
N ILE A 148 -3.59 -9.68 -3.87
CA ILE A 148 -2.83 -10.40 -2.85
C ILE A 148 -1.96 -11.45 -3.53
N THR A 149 -0.70 -11.53 -3.13
CA THR A 149 0.28 -12.52 -3.61
C THR A 149 0.95 -13.22 -2.43
N PHE A 150 1.47 -14.43 -2.65
CA PHE A 150 1.97 -15.30 -1.58
C PHE A 150 3.43 -15.73 -1.76
N ASN A 151 4.05 -15.35 -2.88
CA ASN A 151 5.45 -15.59 -3.16
C ASN A 151 6.00 -14.51 -4.11
N GLU A 152 7.33 -14.45 -4.25
CA GLU A 152 8.02 -13.45 -5.07
C GLU A 152 7.61 -13.50 -6.55
N LYS A 153 7.41 -14.71 -7.07
CA LYS A 153 7.01 -14.90 -8.46
C LYS A 153 5.62 -14.31 -8.71
N GLU A 154 4.64 -14.62 -7.87
CA GLU A 154 3.30 -14.06 -7.98
C GLU A 154 3.33 -12.53 -7.83
N TYR A 155 4.17 -12.02 -6.92
CA TYR A 155 4.32 -10.58 -6.70
C TYR A 155 4.88 -9.89 -7.95
N PHE A 156 5.95 -10.43 -8.52
CA PHE A 156 6.49 -9.97 -9.80
C PHE A 156 5.44 -10.02 -10.90
N ASP A 157 4.84 -11.20 -11.14
CA ASP A 157 3.87 -11.43 -12.23
C ASP A 157 2.67 -10.47 -12.14
N LYS A 158 2.22 -10.17 -10.92
CA LYS A 158 1.10 -9.27 -10.70
C LYS A 158 1.45 -7.81 -11.00
N ILE A 159 2.64 -7.35 -10.60
CA ILE A 159 3.11 -6.01 -10.94
C ILE A 159 3.31 -5.89 -12.44
N ASP A 160 3.98 -6.87 -13.05
CA ASP A 160 4.21 -6.96 -14.49
C ASP A 160 2.91 -6.90 -15.30
N TYR A 161 1.92 -7.65 -14.87
CA TYR A 161 0.59 -7.65 -15.48
C TYR A 161 -0.03 -6.24 -15.48
N PHE A 162 -0.02 -5.56 -14.35
CA PHE A 162 -0.65 -4.24 -14.23
C PHE A 162 0.14 -3.11 -14.90
N CYS A 163 1.46 -3.26 -15.07
CA CYS A 163 2.24 -2.33 -15.90
C CYS A 163 1.81 -2.33 -17.37
N SER A 164 1.09 -3.37 -17.81
CA SER A 164 0.59 -3.50 -19.20
C SER A 164 -0.95 -3.41 -19.30
N ASN A 165 -1.68 -3.44 -18.19
CA ASN A 165 -3.15 -3.50 -18.16
C ASN A 165 -3.75 -2.30 -17.39
N HIS A 166 -3.53 -1.11 -17.92
CA HIS A 166 -3.90 0.17 -17.27
C HIS A 166 -5.42 0.34 -17.10
N ASP A 167 -6.22 -0.21 -18.00
CA ASP A 167 -7.69 -0.12 -17.92
C ASP A 167 -8.23 -0.87 -16.69
N GLU A 168 -7.65 -2.03 -16.36
CA GLU A 168 -8.04 -2.77 -15.16
C GLU A 168 -7.64 -2.03 -13.89
N LEU A 169 -6.44 -1.41 -13.85
CA LEU A 169 -6.05 -0.54 -12.74
C LEU A 169 -7.02 0.63 -12.56
N LYS A 170 -7.46 1.23 -13.65
CA LYS A 170 -8.46 2.30 -13.61
C LYS A 170 -9.78 1.80 -13.02
N MET A 171 -10.25 0.62 -13.44
CA MET A 171 -11.47 0.02 -12.86
C MET A 171 -11.34 -0.22 -11.35
N ILE A 172 -10.18 -0.71 -10.88
CA ILE A 172 -9.92 -0.89 -9.45
C ILE A 172 -9.91 0.46 -8.72
N ARG A 173 -9.29 1.48 -9.29
CA ARG A 173 -9.29 2.84 -8.75
C ARG A 173 -10.70 3.40 -8.63
N ASP A 174 -11.50 3.30 -9.69
CA ASP A 174 -12.88 3.77 -9.71
C ASP A 174 -13.72 3.04 -8.65
N TYR A 175 -13.50 1.73 -8.49
CA TYR A 175 -14.10 0.96 -7.41
C TYR A 175 -13.70 1.47 -6.01
N LEU A 176 -12.42 1.79 -5.78
CA LEU A 176 -11.94 2.33 -4.50
C LEU A 176 -12.57 3.71 -4.20
N VAL A 177 -12.72 4.57 -5.20
CA VAL A 177 -13.38 5.87 -5.07
C VAL A 177 -14.86 5.69 -4.71
N ASP A 178 -15.56 4.81 -5.40
CA ASP A 178 -16.96 4.48 -5.10
C ASP A 178 -17.11 3.87 -3.69
N TYR A 179 -16.26 2.91 -3.32
CA TYR A 179 -16.26 2.32 -1.99
C TYR A 179 -16.04 3.37 -0.90
N LYS A 180 -15.07 4.27 -1.07
CA LYS A 180 -14.81 5.39 -0.14
C LYS A 180 -16.05 6.26 0.02
N SER A 181 -16.74 6.59 -1.08
CA SER A 181 -17.94 7.42 -1.08
C SER A 181 -19.09 6.82 -0.28
N LYS A 182 -19.29 5.52 -0.41
CA LYS A 182 -20.38 4.78 0.25
C LYS A 182 -20.10 4.44 1.72
N ASN A 183 -18.84 4.48 2.14
CA ASN A 183 -18.40 4.02 3.47
C ASN A 183 -17.86 5.13 4.38
N LEU A 184 -18.37 6.36 4.26
CA LEU A 184 -17.96 7.51 5.10
C LEU A 184 -18.17 7.28 6.60
N ASN A 185 -19.17 6.48 6.98
CA ASN A 185 -19.51 6.18 8.35
C ASN A 185 -18.84 4.90 8.90
N ARG A 186 -17.87 4.34 8.19
CA ARG A 186 -17.19 3.10 8.53
C ARG A 186 -16.65 3.09 9.97
N MET A 187 -16.09 4.21 10.44
CA MET A 187 -15.59 4.32 11.82
C MET A 187 -16.71 4.17 12.85
N LYS A 188 -17.88 4.72 12.59
CA LYS A 188 -19.04 4.58 13.50
C LYS A 188 -19.49 3.13 13.60
N SER A 189 -19.63 2.43 12.46
CA SER A 189 -19.99 1.01 12.45
C SER A 189 -18.92 0.13 13.12
N PHE A 190 -17.64 0.43 12.89
CA PHE A 190 -16.54 -0.26 13.57
C PHE A 190 -16.61 -0.09 15.08
N THR A 191 -16.80 1.14 15.56
CA THR A 191 -16.91 1.43 17.01
C THR A 191 -18.08 0.67 17.64
N GLN A 192 -19.25 0.70 17.01
CA GLN A 192 -20.41 -0.04 17.50
C GLN A 192 -20.16 -1.55 17.56
N ASN A 193 -19.56 -2.14 16.52
CA ASN A 193 -19.23 -3.57 16.51
C ASN A 193 -18.20 -3.91 17.59
N PHE A 194 -17.18 -3.09 17.76
CA PHE A 194 -16.18 -3.27 18.81
C PHE A 194 -16.81 -3.22 20.21
N GLU A 195 -17.64 -2.23 20.49
CA GLU A 195 -18.36 -2.11 21.75
C GLU A 195 -19.24 -3.33 22.02
N ASN A 196 -19.99 -3.81 21.02
CA ASN A 196 -20.81 -5.01 21.14
C ASN A 196 -19.99 -6.26 21.48
N ILE A 197 -18.84 -6.45 20.82
CA ILE A 197 -17.94 -7.57 21.11
C ILE A 197 -17.40 -7.49 22.55
N MET A 198 -17.00 -6.30 22.99
CA MET A 198 -16.50 -6.11 24.37
C MET A 198 -17.59 -6.41 25.39
N LEU A 199 -18.84 -6.00 25.17
CA LEU A 199 -19.96 -6.31 26.05
C LEU A 199 -20.22 -7.82 26.11
N GLN A 200 -20.21 -8.52 24.98
CA GLN A 200 -20.36 -9.98 24.92
C GLN A 200 -19.28 -10.70 25.74
N LEU A 201 -18.01 -10.30 25.59
CA LEU A 201 -16.90 -10.90 26.34
C LEU A 201 -17.05 -10.68 27.87
N ILE A 202 -17.53 -9.52 28.29
CA ILE A 202 -17.82 -9.24 29.72
C ILE A 202 -18.94 -10.14 30.26
N GLU A 203 -20.03 -10.29 29.49
CA GLU A 203 -21.15 -11.17 29.88
C GLU A 203 -20.72 -12.64 29.95
N GLU A 204 -19.92 -13.13 29.00
CA GLU A 204 -19.39 -14.49 29.00
C GLU A 204 -18.51 -14.75 30.23
N LYS A 205 -17.65 -13.78 30.57
CA LYS A 205 -16.80 -13.84 31.76
C LYS A 205 -17.66 -13.92 33.04
N HIS A 206 -18.65 -13.07 33.18
CA HIS A 206 -19.54 -13.10 34.35
C HIS A 206 -20.30 -14.43 34.47
N LYS A 207 -20.80 -14.99 33.37
CA LYS A 207 -21.44 -16.31 33.36
C LYS A 207 -20.49 -17.43 33.81
N SER A 208 -19.24 -17.39 33.34
CA SER A 208 -18.23 -18.37 33.76
C SER A 208 -17.87 -18.28 35.25
N GLU A 209 -17.75 -17.08 35.79
CA GLU A 209 -17.48 -16.86 37.22
C GLU A 209 -18.64 -17.28 38.14
N ILE A 210 -19.90 -17.16 37.70
CA ILE A 210 -21.06 -17.63 38.43
C ILE A 210 -21.09 -19.17 38.45
N ASN A 211 -20.80 -19.81 37.34
CA ASN A 211 -20.79 -21.28 37.26
C ASN A 211 -19.69 -21.92 38.12
N ILE A 212 -18.53 -21.27 38.27
CA ILE A 212 -17.44 -21.74 39.15
C ILE A 212 -17.81 -21.62 40.64
N LYS A 213 -18.62 -20.64 41.04
CA LYS A 213 -19.05 -20.43 42.43
C LYS A 213 -20.25 -21.32 42.83
N SER A 214 -20.89 -21.98 41.89
CA SER A 214 -22.04 -22.87 42.11
C SER A 214 -21.68 -24.36 42.06
N THR A 215 -20.42 -24.68 41.90
CA THR A 215 -19.82 -26.03 42.04
C THR A 215 -18.94 -26.09 43.28
#